data_241bd7f877ba1582dbaa2a8a1c6b83e1
#
_entry.id   241bd7f877ba1582dbaa2a8a1c6b83e1
#
_cell.length_a   1.000
_cell.length_b   1.000
_cell.length_c   1.000
_cell.angle_alpha   90.00
_cell.angle_beta   90.00
_cell.angle_gamma   90.00
#
_symmetry.space_group_name_H-M   'P 1'
#
loop_
_entity.id
_entity.type
_entity.pdbx_description
1 polymer ?
#
loop_
_entity_poly.entity_id
_entity_poly.type
_entity_poly.pdbx_seq_one_letter_code
_entity_poly.pdbx_strand_id
1 'polypeptide(L)'
;TADIVEDLESIVRHADEPFADSSMVPMYYLSRQTRKDVTVALSGDGGDEVFGGYDRYIGLELARKYHRIPALIRKGIIGPLSSFIPEAPGKRSSLRRVKRLTYPATDSAEQCYMGWMQQFRSETHSSVFTPEFASAITNSGGWNDHMSAAFSGLDRMADSKSAQWVDTTTYLPGDLMVKADRMSMAHGLEVRSPFLDHQLVEYASTIPADQSIKGRSGKQILKWAYADLIPDQISRRPKAGFTVPVGEWINGPLRDSTNDLLLSPNAEVSKIIQPEYISQMLTQHASRRHNHAVRLWNLICLETW
;
A
#
# COMPACT_ATOMS: atom_id res chain seq x y z
N THR A 1 27.24 -1.82 3.00
CA THR A 1 26.00 -2.26 3.68
C THR A 1 25.13 -1.05 3.87
N ALA A 2 23.86 -1.14 3.55
CA ALA A 2 22.89 -0.08 3.79
C ALA A 2 22.76 0.14 5.31
N ASP A 3 23.00 1.34 5.79
CA ASP A 3 22.76 1.70 7.18
C ASP A 3 21.50 2.56 7.28
N ILE A 4 20.39 1.92 7.64
CA ILE A 4 19.10 2.62 7.76
C ILE A 4 19.10 3.63 8.90
N VAL A 5 19.92 3.45 9.94
CA VAL A 5 19.97 4.38 11.07
C VAL A 5 20.60 5.71 10.63
N GLU A 6 21.67 5.65 9.84
CA GLU A 6 22.36 6.84 9.35
C GLU A 6 21.61 7.53 8.20
N ASP A 7 21.01 6.73 7.29
CA ASP A 7 20.43 7.27 6.05
C ASP A 7 18.94 7.67 6.18
N LEU A 8 18.22 7.29 7.28
CA LEU A 8 16.77 7.46 7.38
C LEU A 8 16.32 8.92 7.23
N GLU A 9 16.96 9.83 7.95
CA GLU A 9 16.63 11.26 7.87
C GLU A 9 16.83 11.80 6.46
N SER A 10 17.93 11.43 5.81
CA SER A 10 18.22 11.84 4.43
C SER A 10 17.16 11.29 3.45
N ILE A 11 16.76 10.03 3.61
CA ILE A 11 15.72 9.40 2.76
C ILE A 11 14.39 10.12 2.91
N VAL A 12 13.96 10.39 4.14
CA VAL A 12 12.69 11.08 4.41
C VAL A 12 12.72 12.51 3.88
N ARG A 13 13.81 13.24 4.07
CA ARG A 13 13.96 14.62 3.54
C ARG A 13 13.93 14.68 2.01
N HIS A 14 14.52 13.69 1.33
CA HIS A 14 14.47 13.64 -0.14
C HIS A 14 13.07 13.32 -0.68
N ALA A 15 12.18 12.73 0.12
CA ALA A 15 10.79 12.55 -0.27
C ALA A 15 10.05 13.90 -0.40
N ASP A 16 10.51 14.97 0.31
CA ASP A 16 9.99 16.34 0.25
C ASP A 16 8.50 16.50 0.61
N GLU A 17 7.94 15.49 1.29
CA GLU A 17 6.60 15.44 1.84
C GLU A 17 6.54 14.31 2.88
N PRO A 18 5.51 14.23 3.75
CA PRO A 18 5.38 13.15 4.74
C PRO A 18 5.03 11.82 4.06
N PHE A 19 5.99 11.30 3.31
CA PHE A 19 5.88 10.08 2.51
C PHE A 19 6.34 8.85 3.30
N ALA A 20 5.55 7.77 3.29
CA ALA A 20 5.79 6.63 4.16
C ALA A 20 5.74 5.25 3.48
N ASP A 21 5.81 5.16 2.15
CA ASP A 21 6.03 3.86 1.51
C ASP A 21 7.46 3.37 1.83
N SER A 22 7.54 2.32 2.66
CA SER A 22 8.83 1.77 3.11
C SER A 22 9.72 1.26 1.97
N SER A 23 9.16 1.05 0.78
CA SER A 23 9.95 0.68 -0.40
C SER A 23 10.78 1.84 -0.97
N MET A 24 10.61 3.07 -0.46
CA MET A 24 11.53 4.18 -0.75
C MET A 24 12.97 3.87 -0.31
N VAL A 25 13.14 3.15 0.80
CA VAL A 25 14.45 2.80 1.34
C VAL A 25 15.27 1.96 0.35
N PRO A 26 14.81 0.78 -0.09
CA PRO A 26 15.57 0.01 -1.08
C PRO A 26 15.66 0.72 -2.43
N MET A 27 14.70 1.58 -2.81
CA MET A 27 14.80 2.37 -4.03
C MET A 27 15.93 3.40 -3.96
N TYR A 28 16.08 4.07 -2.81
CA TYR A 28 17.18 5.00 -2.55
C TYR A 28 18.55 4.31 -2.70
N TYR A 29 18.74 3.16 -2.06
CA TYR A 29 20.00 2.42 -2.15
C TYR A 29 20.27 1.84 -3.54
N LEU A 30 19.24 1.34 -4.21
CA LEU A 30 19.34 0.85 -5.58
C LEU A 30 19.77 1.97 -6.52
N SER A 31 19.14 3.14 -6.40
CA SER A 31 19.45 4.32 -7.20
C SER A 31 20.89 4.80 -6.97
N ARG A 32 21.33 4.87 -5.69
CA ARG A 32 22.69 5.19 -5.32
C ARG A 32 23.72 4.24 -5.96
N GLN A 33 23.42 2.96 -5.99
CA GLN A 33 24.32 1.97 -6.59
C GLN A 33 24.29 2.06 -8.12
N THR A 34 23.11 2.11 -8.73
CA THR A 34 22.93 2.15 -10.20
C THR A 34 23.57 3.39 -10.83
N ARG A 35 23.48 4.53 -10.11
CA ARG A 35 24.07 5.80 -10.60
C ARG A 35 25.60 5.76 -10.75
N LYS A 36 26.27 4.83 -10.12
CA LYS A 36 27.73 4.66 -10.29
C LYS A 36 28.09 4.19 -11.71
N ASP A 37 27.19 3.46 -12.34
CA ASP A 37 27.42 2.80 -13.62
C ASP A 37 26.69 3.51 -14.78
N VAL A 38 25.48 4.07 -14.52
CA VAL A 38 24.66 4.69 -15.55
C VAL A 38 23.99 5.98 -15.05
N THR A 39 23.60 6.86 -16.01
CA THR A 39 22.86 8.09 -15.72
C THR A 39 21.37 7.94 -15.94
N VAL A 40 20.95 6.98 -16.75
CA VAL A 40 19.55 6.67 -17.07
C VAL A 40 19.31 5.18 -16.90
N ALA A 41 18.18 4.81 -16.26
CA ALA A 41 17.75 3.43 -16.11
C ALA A 41 16.29 3.27 -16.54
N LEU A 42 15.93 2.09 -17.02
CA LEU A 42 14.54 1.72 -17.28
C LEU A 42 13.96 0.98 -16.07
N SER A 43 12.72 1.31 -15.69
CA SER A 43 11.99 0.65 -14.62
C SER A 43 10.76 -0.10 -15.13
N GLY A 44 10.21 -0.96 -14.30
CA GLY A 44 8.97 -1.68 -14.55
C GLY A 44 7.73 -1.04 -13.90
N ASP A 45 7.84 0.21 -13.43
CA ASP A 45 6.74 0.91 -12.78
C ASP A 45 5.55 1.12 -13.73
N GLY A 46 4.34 1.12 -13.17
CA GLY A 46 3.10 1.15 -13.94
C GLY A 46 2.64 -0.21 -14.49
N GLY A 47 3.54 -1.19 -14.58
CA GLY A 47 3.19 -2.49 -15.15
C GLY A 47 2.19 -3.31 -14.34
N ASP A 48 2.03 -3.05 -13.04
CA ASP A 48 1.02 -3.69 -12.20
C ASP A 48 -0.35 -3.01 -12.37
N GLU A 49 -0.40 -1.71 -12.47
CA GLU A 49 -1.60 -0.90 -12.65
C GLU A 49 -2.19 -1.12 -14.04
N VAL A 50 -1.37 -0.95 -15.07
CA VAL A 50 -1.77 -1.00 -16.47
C VAL A 50 -2.20 -2.42 -16.88
N PHE A 51 -1.50 -3.46 -16.41
CA PHE A 51 -1.71 -4.86 -16.83
C PHE A 51 -2.28 -5.77 -15.74
N GLY A 52 -2.76 -5.24 -14.63
CA GLY A 52 -3.48 -5.99 -13.62
C GLY A 52 -2.61 -6.92 -12.78
N GLY A 53 -1.50 -6.42 -12.22
CA GLY A 53 -0.54 -7.24 -11.47
C GLY A 53 -0.87 -7.43 -9.99
N TYR A 54 -1.74 -6.62 -9.39
CA TYR A 54 -2.00 -6.68 -7.95
C TYR A 54 -3.07 -7.70 -7.55
N ASP A 55 -2.80 -8.44 -6.48
CA ASP A 55 -3.76 -9.37 -5.87
C ASP A 55 -5.06 -8.65 -5.43
N ARG A 56 -5.01 -7.34 -5.14
CA ARG A 56 -6.19 -6.55 -4.72
C ARG A 56 -7.23 -6.38 -5.82
N TYR A 57 -6.84 -6.46 -7.08
CA TYR A 57 -7.79 -6.42 -8.20
C TYR A 57 -8.68 -7.65 -8.22
N ILE A 58 -8.10 -8.83 -8.00
CA ILE A 58 -8.84 -10.08 -7.80
C ILE A 58 -9.69 -9.97 -6.52
N GLY A 59 -9.14 -9.31 -5.49
CA GLY A 59 -9.84 -9.05 -4.24
C GLY A 59 -11.14 -8.27 -4.45
N LEU A 60 -11.14 -7.24 -5.29
CA LEU A 60 -12.35 -6.44 -5.59
C LEU A 60 -13.43 -7.27 -6.27
N GLU A 61 -13.08 -8.14 -7.22
CA GLU A 61 -14.03 -9.06 -7.84
C GLU A 61 -14.68 -9.98 -6.80
N LEU A 62 -13.88 -10.51 -5.88
CA LEU A 62 -14.38 -11.34 -4.78
C LEU A 62 -15.26 -10.54 -3.82
N ALA A 63 -14.88 -9.29 -3.53
CA ALA A 63 -15.66 -8.40 -2.69
C ALA A 63 -17.06 -8.12 -3.32
N ARG A 64 -17.12 -7.82 -4.60
CA ARG A 64 -18.40 -7.62 -5.29
C ARG A 64 -19.28 -8.89 -5.30
N LYS A 65 -18.67 -10.07 -5.49
CA LYS A 65 -19.41 -11.35 -5.36
C LYS A 65 -19.92 -11.55 -3.92
N TYR A 66 -19.10 -11.25 -2.92
CA TYR A 66 -19.49 -11.31 -1.52
C TYR A 66 -20.61 -10.32 -1.19
N HIS A 67 -20.59 -9.11 -1.75
CA HIS A 67 -21.60 -8.09 -1.53
C HIS A 67 -22.97 -8.41 -2.20
N ARG A 68 -23.06 -9.41 -3.08
CA ARG A 68 -24.34 -9.96 -3.57
C ARG A 68 -25.08 -10.76 -2.50
N ILE A 69 -24.40 -11.21 -1.44
CA ILE A 69 -25.04 -11.84 -0.27
C ILE A 69 -25.79 -10.76 0.51
N PRO A 70 -27.06 -11.02 0.94
CA PRO A 70 -27.84 -10.06 1.70
C PRO A 70 -27.11 -9.51 2.93
N ALA A 71 -27.24 -8.21 3.18
CA ALA A 71 -26.53 -7.52 4.26
C ALA A 71 -26.81 -8.13 5.65
N LEU A 72 -28.01 -8.61 5.89
CA LEU A 72 -28.37 -9.29 7.15
C LEU A 72 -27.49 -10.52 7.41
N ILE A 73 -27.21 -11.32 6.37
CA ILE A 73 -26.34 -12.51 6.51
C ILE A 73 -24.89 -12.07 6.67
N ARG A 74 -24.42 -11.10 5.84
CA ARG A 74 -23.05 -10.61 5.89
C ARG A 74 -22.71 -9.99 7.24
N LYS A 75 -23.56 -9.06 7.72
CA LYS A 75 -23.32 -8.31 8.96
C LYS A 75 -23.73 -9.11 10.20
N GLY A 76 -24.79 -9.93 10.13
CA GLY A 76 -25.31 -10.65 11.28
C GLY A 76 -24.63 -12.00 11.53
N ILE A 77 -24.12 -12.66 10.52
CA ILE A 77 -23.54 -14.02 10.65
C ILE A 77 -22.07 -14.05 10.25
N ILE A 78 -21.77 -13.68 8.99
CA ILE A 78 -20.42 -13.86 8.45
C ILE A 78 -19.41 -12.91 9.11
N GLY A 79 -19.78 -11.65 9.32
CA GLY A 79 -18.93 -10.65 9.98
C GLY A 79 -18.50 -11.08 11.38
N PRO A 80 -19.43 -11.36 12.30
CA PRO A 80 -19.11 -11.87 13.64
C PRO A 80 -18.27 -13.14 13.62
N LEU A 81 -18.61 -14.13 12.78
CA LEU A 81 -17.83 -15.36 12.68
C LEU A 81 -16.41 -15.09 12.17
N SER A 82 -16.24 -14.18 11.23
CA SER A 82 -14.92 -13.84 10.68
C SER A 82 -14.02 -13.09 11.69
N SER A 83 -14.58 -12.43 12.69
CA SER A 83 -13.80 -11.77 13.74
C SER A 83 -13.01 -12.79 14.59
N PHE A 84 -13.53 -14.01 14.76
CA PHE A 84 -12.85 -15.09 15.46
C PHE A 84 -11.71 -15.73 14.67
N ILE A 85 -11.54 -15.42 13.37
CA ILE A 85 -10.42 -15.92 12.61
C ILE A 85 -9.13 -15.29 13.16
N PRO A 86 -8.19 -16.10 13.70
CA PRO A 86 -6.95 -15.59 14.25
C PRO A 86 -6.10 -14.89 13.17
N GLU A 87 -5.30 -13.94 13.58
CA GLU A 87 -4.30 -13.35 12.71
C GLU A 87 -3.17 -14.35 12.48
N ALA A 88 -3.32 -15.15 11.41
CA ALA A 88 -2.31 -16.14 11.08
C ALA A 88 -0.98 -15.47 10.70
N PRO A 89 0.15 -15.92 11.24
CA PRO A 89 1.45 -15.48 10.81
C PRO A 89 1.69 -15.86 9.34
N GLY A 90 2.19 -14.91 8.54
CA GLY A 90 2.51 -15.13 7.13
C GLY A 90 1.63 -14.35 6.15
N LYS A 91 2.30 -13.71 5.17
CA LYS A 91 1.66 -12.81 4.18
C LYS A 91 0.64 -13.49 3.25
N ARG A 92 0.62 -14.83 3.15
CA ARG A 92 -0.15 -15.59 2.14
C ARG A 92 -1.22 -16.54 2.71
N SER A 93 -1.59 -16.42 3.96
CA SER A 93 -2.63 -17.27 4.55
C SER A 93 -3.99 -17.04 3.89
N SER A 94 -4.64 -18.12 3.45
CA SER A 94 -6.01 -18.07 2.91
C SER A 94 -7.01 -17.53 3.92
N LEU A 95 -6.84 -17.85 5.20
CA LEU A 95 -7.66 -17.34 6.30
C LEU A 95 -7.55 -15.81 6.43
N ARG A 96 -6.34 -15.27 6.29
CA ARG A 96 -6.13 -13.81 6.31
C ARG A 96 -6.84 -13.12 5.14
N ARG A 97 -6.86 -13.73 3.95
CA ARG A 97 -7.60 -13.20 2.79
C ARG A 97 -9.11 -13.22 3.04
N VAL A 98 -9.64 -14.31 3.59
CA VAL A 98 -11.05 -14.38 3.99
C VAL A 98 -11.36 -13.30 5.02
N LYS A 99 -10.58 -13.19 6.09
CA LYS A 99 -10.76 -12.14 7.12
C LYS A 99 -10.75 -10.73 6.50
N ARG A 100 -9.79 -10.43 5.61
CA ARG A 100 -9.73 -9.12 4.92
C ARG A 100 -10.94 -8.83 4.05
N LEU A 101 -11.55 -9.86 3.46
CA LEU A 101 -12.74 -9.73 2.63
C LEU A 101 -14.03 -9.53 3.45
N THR A 102 -14.12 -10.18 4.61
CA THR A 102 -15.37 -10.30 5.36
C THR A 102 -15.41 -9.41 6.61
N TYR A 103 -14.29 -8.89 7.06
CA TYR A 103 -14.18 -8.06 8.27
C TYR A 103 -13.26 -6.84 8.04
N PRO A 104 -13.69 -5.63 8.45
CA PRO A 104 -15.04 -5.32 8.91
C PRO A 104 -16.08 -5.47 7.80
N ALA A 105 -17.34 -5.72 8.19
CA ALA A 105 -18.44 -5.82 7.24
C ALA A 105 -18.77 -4.43 6.66
N THR A 106 -18.21 -4.14 5.49
CA THR A 106 -18.42 -2.88 4.74
C THR A 106 -19.75 -2.87 4.00
N ASP A 107 -20.21 -1.70 3.59
CA ASP A 107 -21.47 -1.56 2.84
C ASP A 107 -21.29 -1.85 1.35
N SER A 108 -20.10 -1.58 0.78
CA SER A 108 -19.81 -1.86 -0.63
C SER A 108 -18.45 -2.54 -0.82
N ALA A 109 -18.24 -3.11 -2.01
CA ALA A 109 -16.98 -3.71 -2.41
C ALA A 109 -15.87 -2.65 -2.55
N GLU A 110 -16.23 -1.44 -2.98
CA GLU A 110 -15.34 -0.29 -3.11
C GLU A 110 -14.84 0.15 -1.73
N GLN A 111 -15.72 0.23 -0.73
CA GLN A 111 -15.32 0.48 0.66
C GLN A 111 -14.38 -0.60 1.20
N CYS A 112 -14.63 -1.86 0.83
CA CYS A 112 -13.72 -2.96 1.18
C CYS A 112 -12.34 -2.75 0.53
N TYR A 113 -12.29 -2.38 -0.74
CA TYR A 113 -11.06 -2.07 -1.46
C TYR A 113 -10.29 -0.90 -0.80
N MET A 114 -10.99 0.21 -0.54
CA MET A 114 -10.42 1.37 0.15
C MET A 114 -9.86 1.00 1.52
N GLY A 115 -10.60 0.19 2.30
CA GLY A 115 -10.15 -0.29 3.61
C GLY A 115 -8.89 -1.17 3.58
N TRP A 116 -8.55 -1.75 2.42
CA TRP A 116 -7.28 -2.49 2.29
C TRP A 116 -6.06 -1.58 2.14
N MET A 117 -6.26 -0.34 1.75
CA MET A 117 -5.20 0.66 1.57
C MET A 117 -5.02 1.54 2.83
N GLN A 118 -6.04 1.62 3.69
CA GLN A 118 -5.99 2.42 4.92
C GLN A 118 -5.15 1.74 6.01
N GLN A 119 -4.28 2.51 6.65
CA GLN A 119 -3.53 2.09 7.83
C GLN A 119 -4.32 2.37 9.13
N PHE A 120 -5.01 3.50 9.20
CA PHE A 120 -5.92 3.87 10.28
C PHE A 120 -7.34 3.93 9.72
N ARG A 121 -8.19 2.99 10.17
CA ARG A 121 -9.55 2.86 9.66
C ARG A 121 -10.48 3.87 10.32
N SER A 122 -11.47 4.34 9.56
CA SER A 122 -12.44 5.35 10.02
C SER A 122 -13.15 4.97 11.32
N GLU A 123 -13.44 3.68 11.52
CA GLU A 123 -14.12 3.18 12.74
C GLU A 123 -13.25 3.33 14.00
N THR A 124 -11.95 3.50 13.85
CA THR A 124 -11.01 3.64 14.97
C THR A 124 -10.55 5.09 15.18
N HIS A 125 -10.99 6.05 14.36
CA HIS A 125 -10.49 7.42 14.40
C HIS A 125 -10.62 8.05 15.78
N SER A 126 -11.76 7.88 16.47
CA SER A 126 -11.99 8.48 17.82
C SER A 126 -11.09 7.88 18.91
N SER A 127 -10.56 6.68 18.73
CA SER A 127 -9.66 6.02 19.69
C SER A 127 -8.17 6.18 19.33
N VAL A 128 -7.89 6.65 18.13
CA VAL A 128 -6.54 6.77 17.59
C VAL A 128 -6.10 8.23 17.52
N PHE A 129 -6.93 9.09 16.93
CA PHE A 129 -6.61 10.48 16.71
C PHE A 129 -6.98 11.36 17.89
N THR A 130 -6.29 12.49 18.02
CA THR A 130 -6.72 13.54 18.92
C THR A 130 -8.11 14.06 18.52
N PRO A 131 -8.93 14.57 19.47
CA PRO A 131 -10.27 15.11 19.14
C PRO A 131 -10.24 16.18 18.06
N GLU A 132 -9.25 17.07 18.12
CA GLU A 132 -9.04 18.17 17.16
C GLU A 132 -8.80 17.62 15.75
N PHE A 133 -7.89 16.66 15.62
CA PHE A 133 -7.54 16.08 14.31
C PHE A 133 -8.68 15.20 13.76
N ALA A 134 -9.35 14.42 14.61
CA ALA A 134 -10.53 13.65 14.21
C ALA A 134 -11.66 14.53 13.67
N SER A 135 -11.88 15.69 14.31
CA SER A 135 -12.84 16.70 13.84
C SER A 135 -12.42 17.30 12.48
N ALA A 136 -11.15 17.65 12.33
CA ALA A 136 -10.62 18.18 11.07
C ALA A 136 -10.79 17.20 9.90
N ILE A 137 -10.50 15.90 10.10
CA ILE A 137 -10.73 14.87 9.08
C ILE A 137 -12.20 14.79 8.68
N THR A 138 -13.10 14.80 9.67
CA THR A 138 -14.56 14.72 9.41
C THR A 138 -15.04 15.89 8.57
N ASN A 139 -14.54 17.08 8.85
CA ASN A 139 -14.94 18.31 8.16
C ASN A 139 -14.34 18.46 6.75
N SER A 140 -13.18 17.83 6.49
CA SER A 140 -12.49 17.93 5.19
C SER A 140 -12.92 16.89 4.17
N GLY A 141 -13.75 15.89 4.55
CA GLY A 141 -14.09 14.75 3.72
C GLY A 141 -12.94 13.74 3.56
N GLY A 142 -11.72 14.22 3.55
CA GLY A 142 -10.50 13.44 3.62
C GLY A 142 -10.29 12.43 2.50
N TRP A 143 -9.47 11.42 2.78
CA TRP A 143 -9.08 10.38 1.82
C TRP A 143 -10.26 9.53 1.31
N ASN A 144 -11.27 9.27 2.16
CA ASN A 144 -12.43 8.46 1.76
C ASN A 144 -13.23 9.12 0.63
N ASP A 145 -13.43 10.43 0.69
CA ASP A 145 -14.17 11.16 -0.33
C ASP A 145 -13.39 11.24 -1.63
N HIS A 146 -12.07 11.45 -1.55
CA HIS A 146 -11.19 11.41 -2.71
C HIS A 146 -11.26 10.05 -3.42
N MET A 147 -11.13 8.96 -2.68
CA MET A 147 -11.20 7.60 -3.24
C MET A 147 -12.61 7.26 -3.75
N SER A 148 -13.66 7.69 -3.07
CA SER A 148 -15.05 7.50 -3.53
C SER A 148 -15.29 8.25 -4.82
N ALA A 149 -14.76 9.46 -4.97
CA ALA A 149 -14.82 10.22 -6.22
C ALA A 149 -14.07 9.49 -7.36
N ALA A 150 -12.91 8.87 -7.09
CA ALA A 150 -12.17 8.09 -8.07
C ALA A 150 -12.94 6.85 -8.56
N PHE A 151 -13.79 6.24 -7.71
CA PHE A 151 -14.68 5.14 -8.11
C PHE A 151 -15.98 5.61 -8.80
N SER A 152 -16.32 6.89 -8.66
CA SER A 152 -17.57 7.42 -9.21
C SER A 152 -17.62 7.27 -10.74
N GLY A 153 -18.75 6.79 -11.24
CA GLY A 153 -18.96 6.59 -12.68
C GLY A 153 -18.33 5.32 -13.28
N LEU A 154 -17.66 4.49 -12.46
CA LEU A 154 -17.02 3.26 -12.91
C LEU A 154 -17.88 2.00 -12.76
N ASP A 155 -19.14 2.12 -12.38
CA ASP A 155 -20.05 0.98 -12.11
C ASP A 155 -20.24 0.03 -13.31
N ARG A 156 -20.01 0.54 -14.52
CA ARG A 156 -20.12 -0.23 -15.77
C ARG A 156 -18.83 -0.93 -16.18
N MET A 157 -17.72 -0.62 -15.51
CA MET A 157 -16.44 -1.26 -15.82
C MET A 157 -16.36 -2.64 -15.18
N ALA A 158 -15.64 -3.55 -15.83
CA ALA A 158 -15.29 -4.83 -15.21
C ALA A 158 -14.49 -4.57 -13.93
N ASP A 159 -14.74 -5.38 -12.89
CA ASP A 159 -14.27 -5.18 -11.53
C ASP A 159 -12.76 -4.88 -11.42
N SER A 160 -11.94 -5.68 -12.09
CA SER A 160 -10.49 -5.47 -12.11
C SER A 160 -10.08 -4.20 -12.88
N LYS A 161 -10.81 -3.81 -13.92
CA LYS A 161 -10.53 -2.59 -14.69
C LYS A 161 -10.84 -1.32 -13.89
N SER A 162 -11.94 -1.30 -13.12
CA SER A 162 -12.24 -0.17 -12.25
C SER A 162 -11.13 0.03 -11.20
N ALA A 163 -10.64 -1.05 -10.59
CA ALA A 163 -9.54 -0.99 -9.65
C ALA A 163 -8.21 -0.54 -10.30
N GLN A 164 -7.91 -1.02 -11.52
CA GLN A 164 -6.74 -0.56 -12.29
C GLN A 164 -6.85 0.94 -12.58
N TRP A 165 -8.01 1.42 -13.00
CA TRP A 165 -8.24 2.84 -13.27
C TRP A 165 -8.04 3.70 -12.02
N VAL A 166 -8.65 3.31 -10.91
CA VAL A 166 -8.49 4.02 -9.63
C VAL A 166 -7.03 4.07 -9.22
N ASP A 167 -6.30 2.95 -9.27
CA ASP A 167 -4.89 2.95 -8.93
C ASP A 167 -4.04 3.78 -9.89
N THR A 168 -4.33 3.75 -11.19
CA THR A 168 -3.61 4.54 -12.19
C THR A 168 -3.80 6.04 -11.98
N THR A 169 -4.97 6.46 -11.48
CA THR A 169 -5.30 7.88 -11.27
C THR A 169 -5.03 8.39 -9.87
N THR A 170 -4.78 7.51 -8.89
CA THR A 170 -4.55 7.90 -7.49
C THR A 170 -3.24 7.35 -6.95
N TYR A 171 -3.12 6.04 -6.78
CA TYR A 171 -2.00 5.36 -6.15
C TYR A 171 -0.70 5.47 -6.97
N LEU A 172 -0.80 5.31 -8.29
CA LEU A 172 0.37 5.41 -9.17
C LEU A 172 1.02 6.80 -9.12
N PRO A 173 0.29 7.92 -9.36
CA PRO A 173 0.90 9.24 -9.30
C PRO A 173 1.22 9.70 -7.88
N GLY A 174 0.43 9.33 -6.85
CA GLY A 174 0.58 9.83 -5.50
C GLY A 174 1.53 8.99 -4.60
N ASP A 175 1.91 7.79 -5.02
CA ASP A 175 2.80 6.93 -4.25
C ASP A 175 3.98 6.44 -5.12
N LEU A 176 3.70 5.63 -6.14
CA LEU A 176 4.76 4.91 -6.86
C LEU A 176 5.67 5.86 -7.66
N MET A 177 5.09 6.83 -8.36
CA MET A 177 5.86 7.77 -9.16
C MET A 177 6.60 8.79 -8.30
N VAL A 178 5.99 9.27 -7.22
CA VAL A 178 6.67 10.12 -6.23
C VAL A 178 7.91 9.42 -5.69
N LYS A 179 7.76 8.19 -5.21
CA LYS A 179 8.86 7.39 -4.72
C LYS A 179 9.95 7.17 -5.76
N ALA A 180 9.55 6.74 -6.96
CA ALA A 180 10.52 6.44 -8.03
C ALA A 180 11.33 7.67 -8.39
N ASP A 181 10.67 8.82 -8.58
CA ASP A 181 11.31 10.08 -8.92
C ASP A 181 12.20 10.60 -7.78
N ARG A 182 11.65 10.78 -6.58
CA ARG A 182 12.36 11.37 -5.44
C ARG A 182 13.60 10.56 -5.04
N MET A 183 13.46 9.24 -4.97
CA MET A 183 14.56 8.37 -4.55
C MET A 183 15.64 8.20 -5.62
N SER A 184 15.28 8.24 -6.89
CA SER A 184 16.27 8.19 -7.97
C SER A 184 16.97 9.52 -8.14
N MET A 185 16.23 10.63 -8.08
CA MET A 185 16.78 11.98 -8.22
C MET A 185 17.64 12.40 -7.01
N ALA A 186 17.43 11.81 -5.81
CA ALA A 186 18.35 11.96 -4.68
C ALA A 186 19.82 11.62 -5.04
N HIS A 187 20.00 10.81 -6.07
CA HIS A 187 21.33 10.41 -6.59
C HIS A 187 21.60 10.87 -8.01
N GLY A 188 20.73 11.69 -8.62
CA GLY A 188 20.88 12.16 -10.00
C GLY A 188 20.74 11.03 -11.03
N LEU A 189 19.97 9.99 -10.72
CA LEU A 189 19.63 8.91 -11.64
C LEU A 189 18.29 9.20 -12.30
N GLU A 190 18.27 9.33 -13.62
CA GLU A 190 17.04 9.44 -14.38
C GLU A 190 16.39 8.05 -14.55
N VAL A 191 15.15 7.88 -14.09
CA VAL A 191 14.39 6.64 -14.25
C VAL A 191 13.26 6.87 -15.26
N ARG A 192 13.15 5.98 -16.24
CA ARG A 192 12.11 5.99 -17.27
C ARG A 192 11.25 4.74 -17.14
N SER A 193 9.93 4.89 -17.24
CA SER A 193 8.94 3.82 -17.07
C SER A 193 8.22 3.56 -18.40
N PRO A 194 8.72 2.67 -19.27
CA PRO A 194 8.13 2.41 -20.59
C PRO A 194 6.67 1.94 -20.54
N PHE A 195 6.25 1.29 -19.45
CA PHE A 195 4.86 0.88 -19.27
C PHE A 195 3.88 2.05 -19.06
N LEU A 196 4.41 3.26 -18.82
CA LEU A 196 3.64 4.49 -18.65
C LEU A 196 3.64 5.38 -19.89
N ASP A 197 4.16 4.88 -21.02
CA ASP A 197 3.91 5.54 -22.30
C ASP A 197 2.40 5.68 -22.53
N HIS A 198 1.94 6.90 -22.82
CA HIS A 198 0.51 7.19 -22.89
C HIS A 198 -0.23 6.34 -23.94
N GLN A 199 0.40 6.07 -25.10
CA GLN A 199 -0.21 5.24 -26.14
C GLN A 199 -0.35 3.79 -25.65
N LEU A 200 0.64 3.29 -24.91
CA LEU A 200 0.57 1.96 -24.32
C LEU A 200 -0.51 1.88 -23.24
N VAL A 201 -0.63 2.89 -22.37
CA VAL A 201 -1.66 2.95 -21.33
C VAL A 201 -3.05 3.02 -21.94
N GLU A 202 -3.26 3.87 -22.94
CA GLU A 202 -4.52 3.96 -23.69
C GLU A 202 -4.88 2.63 -24.34
N TYR A 203 -3.95 2.00 -25.04
CA TYR A 203 -4.16 0.69 -25.64
C TYR A 203 -4.47 -0.37 -24.57
N ALA A 204 -3.70 -0.43 -23.50
CA ALA A 204 -3.91 -1.39 -22.41
C ALA A 204 -5.28 -1.23 -21.72
N SER A 205 -5.82 -0.01 -21.66
CA SER A 205 -7.16 0.25 -21.14
C SER A 205 -8.26 -0.48 -21.94
N THR A 206 -8.06 -0.69 -23.24
CA THR A 206 -9.00 -1.41 -24.11
C THR A 206 -8.94 -2.92 -23.98
N ILE A 207 -7.87 -3.47 -23.36
CA ILE A 207 -7.71 -4.92 -23.18
C ILE A 207 -8.79 -5.45 -22.23
N PRO A 208 -9.54 -6.51 -22.60
CA PRO A 208 -10.51 -7.13 -21.72
C PRO A 208 -9.90 -7.61 -20.38
N ALA A 209 -10.69 -7.50 -19.31
CA ALA A 209 -10.23 -7.83 -17.97
C ALA A 209 -9.70 -9.27 -17.81
N ASP A 210 -10.33 -10.23 -18.50
CA ASP A 210 -9.96 -11.65 -18.50
C ASP A 210 -8.63 -11.95 -19.21
N GLN A 211 -8.18 -11.05 -20.09
CA GLN A 211 -6.85 -11.12 -20.70
C GLN A 211 -5.76 -10.49 -19.81
N SER A 212 -6.13 -9.61 -18.90
CA SER A 212 -5.21 -9.02 -17.92
C SER A 212 -5.01 -9.96 -16.72
N ILE A 213 -6.10 -10.55 -16.21
CA ILE A 213 -6.12 -11.38 -15.01
C ILE A 213 -6.83 -12.71 -15.30
N LYS A 214 -6.15 -13.82 -15.06
CA LYS A 214 -6.74 -15.16 -15.19
C LYS A 214 -6.60 -15.94 -13.88
N GLY A 215 -7.73 -16.23 -13.25
CA GLY A 215 -7.75 -16.91 -11.95
C GLY A 215 -7.05 -16.09 -10.87
N ARG A 216 -5.86 -16.51 -10.44
CA ARG A 216 -5.04 -15.83 -9.42
C ARG A 216 -3.72 -15.28 -9.98
N SER A 217 -3.61 -15.16 -11.28
CA SER A 217 -2.40 -14.69 -11.95
C SER A 217 -2.70 -13.42 -12.76
N GLY A 218 -2.03 -12.34 -12.43
CA GLY A 218 -2.08 -11.08 -13.16
C GLY A 218 -1.07 -10.99 -14.31
N LYS A 219 -1.10 -9.89 -15.04
CA LYS A 219 -0.21 -9.57 -16.17
C LYS A 219 -0.23 -10.63 -17.28
N GLN A 220 -1.39 -11.26 -17.53
CA GLN A 220 -1.47 -12.40 -18.46
C GLN A 220 -1.06 -12.01 -19.86
N ILE A 221 -1.53 -10.87 -20.36
CA ILE A 221 -1.20 -10.38 -21.70
C ILE A 221 0.31 -10.16 -21.88
N LEU A 222 0.99 -9.62 -20.85
CA LEU A 222 2.45 -9.45 -20.90
C LEU A 222 3.17 -10.79 -20.91
N LYS A 223 2.74 -11.73 -20.05
CA LYS A 223 3.32 -13.06 -19.99
C LYS A 223 3.15 -13.83 -21.30
N TRP A 224 2.02 -13.65 -21.96
CA TRP A 224 1.73 -14.24 -23.25
C TRP A 224 2.54 -13.56 -24.37
N ALA A 225 2.55 -12.23 -24.42
CA ALA A 225 3.25 -11.49 -25.46
C ALA A 225 4.78 -11.69 -25.46
N TYR A 226 5.35 -11.94 -24.28
CA TYR A 226 6.79 -12.12 -24.09
C TYR A 226 7.16 -13.56 -23.66
N ALA A 227 6.31 -14.55 -24.00
CA ALA A 227 6.52 -15.93 -23.60
C ALA A 227 7.87 -16.49 -24.09
N ASP A 228 8.30 -16.08 -25.27
CA ASP A 228 9.57 -16.50 -25.86
C ASP A 228 10.80 -15.82 -25.25
N LEU A 229 10.62 -14.69 -24.54
CA LEU A 229 11.70 -13.90 -23.97
C LEU A 229 11.79 -14.05 -22.45
N ILE A 230 10.68 -14.34 -21.78
CA ILE A 230 10.63 -14.46 -20.32
C ILE A 230 10.78 -15.93 -19.92
N PRO A 231 11.85 -16.29 -19.20
CA PRO A 231 12.01 -17.65 -18.71
C PRO A 231 10.81 -18.10 -17.86
N ASP A 232 10.38 -19.34 -18.02
CA ASP A 232 9.26 -19.96 -17.28
C ASP A 232 9.35 -19.75 -15.77
N GLN A 233 10.55 -19.86 -15.21
CA GLN A 233 10.79 -19.65 -13.78
C GLN A 233 10.42 -18.23 -13.33
N ILE A 234 10.59 -17.24 -14.19
CA ILE A 234 10.23 -15.83 -13.91
C ILE A 234 8.72 -15.62 -14.10
N SER A 235 8.16 -16.10 -15.22
CA SER A 235 6.74 -15.92 -15.55
C SER A 235 5.80 -16.56 -14.51
N ARG A 236 6.23 -17.65 -13.87
CA ARG A 236 5.48 -18.39 -12.84
C ARG A 236 5.72 -17.87 -11.42
N ARG A 237 6.66 -16.93 -11.21
CA ARG A 237 6.91 -16.37 -9.88
C ARG A 237 5.66 -15.64 -9.37
N PRO A 238 5.29 -15.87 -8.12
CA PRO A 238 4.21 -15.10 -7.51
C PRO A 238 4.66 -13.65 -7.34
N LYS A 239 3.72 -12.72 -7.49
CA LYS A 239 3.97 -11.28 -7.24
C LYS A 239 4.64 -11.10 -5.88
N ALA A 240 5.76 -10.41 -5.86
CA ALA A 240 6.44 -9.97 -4.65
C ALA A 240 6.67 -8.46 -4.77
N GLY A 241 6.28 -7.72 -3.72
CA GLY A 241 6.60 -6.30 -3.63
C GLY A 241 8.03 -6.08 -3.19
N PHE A 242 8.52 -4.87 -3.39
CA PHE A 242 9.83 -4.41 -2.89
C PHE A 242 9.70 -4.10 -1.40
N THR A 243 9.68 -5.15 -0.59
CA THR A 243 9.38 -5.06 0.85
C THR A 243 10.64 -5.15 1.69
N VAL A 244 10.69 -4.32 2.73
CA VAL A 244 11.75 -4.28 3.73
C VAL A 244 11.25 -4.74 5.09
N PRO A 245 12.12 -5.23 5.97
CA PRO A 245 11.73 -5.75 7.28
C PRO A 245 11.57 -4.63 8.32
N VAL A 246 10.70 -3.65 8.03
CA VAL A 246 10.46 -2.47 8.90
C VAL A 246 10.20 -2.86 10.34
N GLY A 247 9.40 -3.90 10.58
CA GLY A 247 9.10 -4.37 11.94
C GLY A 247 10.34 -4.86 12.70
N GLU A 248 11.28 -5.49 12.00
CA GLU A 248 12.54 -5.91 12.62
C GLU A 248 13.47 -4.72 12.85
N TRP A 249 13.44 -3.70 11.98
CA TRP A 249 14.19 -2.48 12.19
C TRP A 249 13.72 -1.72 13.43
N ILE A 250 12.40 -1.56 13.59
CA ILE A 250 11.79 -0.89 14.76
C ILE A 250 12.05 -1.69 16.06
N ASN A 251 12.07 -3.02 16.00
CA ASN A 251 12.39 -3.86 17.15
C ASN A 251 13.91 -4.03 17.39
N GLY A 252 14.74 -3.60 16.48
CA GLY A 252 16.19 -3.75 16.50
C GLY A 252 16.92 -2.41 16.37
N PRO A 253 17.58 -2.13 15.21
CA PRO A 253 18.48 -0.98 15.09
C PRO A 253 17.83 0.38 15.26
N LEU A 254 16.53 0.51 14.97
CA LEU A 254 15.77 1.77 15.12
C LEU A 254 14.99 1.87 16.43
N ARG A 255 15.13 0.90 17.35
CA ARG A 255 14.27 0.83 18.53
C ARG A 255 14.37 2.07 19.42
N ASP A 256 15.60 2.40 19.81
CA ASP A 256 15.81 3.49 20.77
C ASP A 256 15.48 4.84 20.10
N SER A 257 15.97 5.07 18.89
CA SER A 257 15.64 6.28 18.13
C SER A 257 14.13 6.42 17.85
N THR A 258 13.42 5.33 17.60
CA THR A 258 11.96 5.36 17.43
C THR A 258 11.25 5.76 18.72
N ASN A 259 11.67 5.22 19.87
CA ASN A 259 11.08 5.59 21.15
C ASN A 259 11.37 7.07 21.49
N ASP A 260 12.61 7.51 21.34
CA ASP A 260 12.99 8.89 21.59
C ASP A 260 12.25 9.87 20.69
N LEU A 261 12.07 9.51 19.43
CA LEU A 261 11.37 10.32 18.43
C LEU A 261 9.86 10.43 18.74
N LEU A 262 9.18 9.29 18.88
CA LEU A 262 7.70 9.25 18.96
C LEU A 262 7.14 9.49 20.37
N LEU A 263 7.94 9.30 21.43
CA LEU A 263 7.54 9.56 22.83
C LEU A 263 8.09 10.87 23.36
N SER A 264 8.74 11.67 22.53
CA SER A 264 9.19 13.02 22.92
C SER A 264 8.00 13.87 23.33
N PRO A 265 8.09 14.65 24.43
CA PRO A 265 7.04 15.59 24.83
C PRO A 265 6.71 16.62 23.76
N ASN A 266 7.63 16.86 22.83
CA ASN A 266 7.48 17.84 21.75
C ASN A 266 7.19 17.17 20.38
N ALA A 267 6.91 15.86 20.35
CA ALA A 267 6.67 15.16 19.11
C ALA A 267 5.41 15.73 18.39
N GLU A 268 5.58 16.15 17.15
CA GLU A 268 4.49 16.70 16.33
C GLU A 268 3.39 15.66 16.07
N VAL A 269 3.75 14.38 15.96
CA VAL A 269 2.76 13.29 15.83
C VAL A 269 1.81 13.20 17.00
N SER A 270 2.16 13.70 18.18
CA SER A 270 1.28 13.75 19.37
C SER A 270 0.13 14.71 19.22
N LYS A 271 0.20 15.67 18.30
CA LYS A 271 -0.90 16.57 17.92
C LYS A 271 -1.95 15.86 17.03
N ILE A 272 -1.57 14.74 16.43
CA ILE A 272 -2.37 13.98 15.48
C ILE A 272 -2.88 12.69 16.11
N ILE A 273 -1.99 11.90 16.71
CA ILE A 273 -2.28 10.62 17.36
C ILE A 273 -2.22 10.78 18.88
N GLN A 274 -3.18 10.17 19.58
CA GLN A 274 -3.18 10.16 21.05
C GLN A 274 -1.88 9.53 21.57
N PRO A 275 -1.11 10.17 22.48
CA PRO A 275 0.16 9.65 22.99
C PRO A 275 0.05 8.27 23.62
N GLU A 276 -1.06 7.99 24.28
CA GLU A 276 -1.35 6.69 24.89
C GLU A 276 -1.45 5.59 23.82
N TYR A 277 -2.02 5.92 22.65
CA TYR A 277 -2.12 4.98 21.54
C TYR A 277 -0.75 4.72 20.90
N ILE A 278 0.11 5.73 20.79
CA ILE A 278 1.50 5.57 20.31
C ILE A 278 2.26 4.63 21.26
N SER A 279 2.22 4.87 22.56
CA SER A 279 2.85 4.04 23.59
C SER A 279 2.33 2.59 23.56
N GLN A 280 1.02 2.43 23.38
CA GLN A 280 0.41 1.11 23.22
C GLN A 280 0.91 0.37 21.98
N MET A 281 0.97 1.04 20.84
CA MET A 281 1.49 0.44 19.58
C MET A 281 2.93 -0.01 19.74
N LEU A 282 3.80 0.81 20.31
CA LEU A 282 5.21 0.47 20.57
C LEU A 282 5.34 -0.76 21.47
N THR A 283 4.60 -0.79 22.59
CA THR A 283 4.61 -1.91 23.52
C THR A 283 4.10 -3.21 22.90
N GLN A 284 3.00 -3.15 22.16
CA GLN A 284 2.42 -4.31 21.48
C GLN A 284 3.32 -4.82 20.35
N HIS A 285 3.98 -3.92 19.62
CA HIS A 285 4.90 -4.27 18.55
C HIS A 285 6.17 -4.93 19.11
N ALA A 286 6.77 -4.34 20.15
CA ALA A 286 7.96 -4.86 20.82
C ALA A 286 7.71 -6.26 21.43
N SER A 287 6.54 -6.47 22.02
CA SER A 287 6.12 -7.78 22.57
C SER A 287 5.64 -8.79 21.51
N ARG A 288 5.63 -8.42 20.23
CA ARG A 288 5.12 -9.22 19.10
C ARG A 288 3.65 -9.67 19.23
N ARG A 289 2.89 -9.05 20.11
CA ARG A 289 1.44 -9.33 20.27
C ARG A 289 0.63 -8.86 19.06
N HIS A 290 0.99 -7.66 18.55
CA HIS A 290 0.39 -7.11 17.34
C HIS A 290 1.50 -6.53 16.45
N ASN A 291 1.33 -6.66 15.14
CA ASN A 291 2.25 -6.07 14.18
C ASN A 291 1.79 -4.66 13.81
N HIS A 292 2.42 -3.65 14.36
CA HIS A 292 2.20 -2.23 14.07
C HIS A 292 3.27 -1.63 13.15
N ALA A 293 4.10 -2.45 12.51
CA ALA A 293 5.25 -1.99 11.73
C ALA A 293 4.93 -0.84 10.76
N VAL A 294 3.87 -1.00 9.94
CA VAL A 294 3.51 0.02 8.94
C VAL A 294 3.02 1.31 9.60
N ARG A 295 2.19 1.20 10.66
CA ARG A 295 1.69 2.38 11.37
C ARG A 295 2.80 3.16 12.05
N LEU A 296 3.69 2.46 12.75
CA LEU A 296 4.85 3.08 13.39
C LEU A 296 5.78 3.70 12.36
N TRP A 297 5.99 3.04 11.22
CA TRP A 297 6.78 3.57 10.12
C TRP A 297 6.20 4.88 9.58
N ASN A 298 4.87 4.94 9.41
CA ASN A 298 4.21 6.17 8.98
C ASN A 298 4.46 7.33 9.96
N LEU A 299 4.41 7.04 11.28
CA LEU A 299 4.67 8.05 12.30
C LEU A 299 6.15 8.46 12.34
N ILE A 300 7.07 7.51 12.18
CA ILE A 300 8.51 7.80 12.07
C ILE A 300 8.77 8.73 10.89
N CYS A 301 8.24 8.41 9.71
CA CYS A 301 8.43 9.25 8.53
C CYS A 301 7.82 10.64 8.71
N LEU A 302 6.62 10.73 9.30
CA LEU A 302 5.94 12.00 9.55
C LEU A 302 6.71 12.87 10.56
N GLU A 303 7.20 12.28 11.64
CA GLU A 303 7.94 13.01 12.68
C GLU A 303 9.36 13.39 12.24
N THR A 304 9.97 12.60 11.35
CA THR A 304 11.31 12.89 10.82
C THR A 304 11.29 13.97 9.75
N TRP A 305 10.19 14.07 8.99
CA TRP A 305 10.00 15.09 7.95
C TRP A 305 9.79 16.47 8.55
#